data_97214756b5d8d37afc712eb4bd736205
#
_entry.id   97214756b5d8d37afc712eb4bd736205
#
_cell.length_a   1.000
_cell.length_b   1.000
_cell.length_c   1.000
_cell.angle_alpha   90.00
_cell.angle_beta   90.00
_cell.angle_gamma   90.00
#
_symmetry.space_group_name_H-M   'P 1'
#
loop_
_entity.id
_entity.type
_entity.pdbx_description
1 polymer ?
#
loop_
_entity_poly.entity_id
_entity_poly.type
_entity_poly.pdbx_seq_one_letter_code
_entity_poly.pdbx_strand_id
1 'polypeptide(L)'
;MFAKEVYVRRRKALLDKMKGERGIALFIGNVDAPAQYKDNCYKWRQDSTWLYFFGIDEPRFAATIDLETGEETIYADDFSIDDIIWMGPMPSVSSLAARVGVSKTAPYDAMSEALKGRVVHFVPASRYATRLKLAELLGLSPYEVTSDGKKGCAKASRALVEAVVSLRLIKEDVEITALEAACDLGYSMHTAARKGIRPGRVEQEIVGEMEGVTLSKGWGVSFSTILTQHGEIFHCHSHDAIVEPGKLMVIDAGAETNLHYASDFTRTYPTGGVFTSRQRDIYEIVYKCNELAFSLISPGIAYRDVHLEVAGVMLDDLKSLGLVRGNVDDMVAEGVAGLFMPHGLGHNMGLDVHDMEDYGEDLVGYDADQKRSSRLGLGSLRMARRLMPGNVITDEPGIYFIPALIGSWKNEGICKEWVNYSKLEDYYDFGGIRLEDDVLVTEDGARRLGSERLPIAPDDVEAAMAADK
;
A
#
# COMPACT_ATOMS: atom_id res chain seq x y z
N MET A 1 -5.95 -18.74 -5.81
CA MET A 1 -4.86 -19.21 -6.71
C MET A 1 -5.29 -18.98 -8.14
N PHE A 2 -4.43 -18.40 -8.98
CA PHE A 2 -4.66 -18.26 -10.44
C PHE A 2 -4.48 -19.60 -11.17
N ALA A 3 -4.76 -19.61 -12.48
CA ALA A 3 -4.47 -20.75 -13.32
C ALA A 3 -2.95 -21.01 -13.38
N LYS A 4 -2.56 -22.29 -13.52
CA LYS A 4 -1.17 -22.76 -13.56
C LYS A 4 -0.29 -21.97 -14.54
N GLU A 5 -0.83 -21.66 -15.68
CA GLU A 5 -0.14 -20.97 -16.79
C GLU A 5 0.34 -19.57 -16.40
N VAL A 6 -0.33 -18.90 -15.46
CA VAL A 6 0.07 -17.61 -14.94
C VAL A 6 1.41 -17.71 -14.22
N TYR A 7 1.52 -18.67 -13.30
CA TYR A 7 2.76 -18.86 -12.52
C TYR A 7 3.93 -19.34 -13.39
N VAL A 8 3.66 -20.25 -14.32
CA VAL A 8 4.69 -20.73 -15.29
C VAL A 8 5.21 -19.56 -16.13
N ARG A 9 4.32 -18.70 -16.65
CA ARG A 9 4.68 -17.52 -17.44
C ARG A 9 5.51 -16.54 -16.64
N ARG A 10 5.12 -16.24 -15.38
CA ARG A 10 5.83 -15.31 -14.48
C ARG A 10 7.24 -15.79 -14.16
N ARG A 11 7.42 -17.08 -13.84
CA ARG A 11 8.76 -17.64 -13.58
C ARG A 11 9.63 -17.68 -14.84
N LYS A 12 9.05 -17.95 -16.01
CA LYS A 12 9.75 -17.83 -17.28
C LYS A 12 10.18 -16.37 -17.55
N ALA A 13 9.32 -15.40 -17.33
CA ALA A 13 9.66 -13.99 -17.48
C ALA A 13 10.75 -13.55 -16.51
N LEU A 14 10.77 -14.10 -15.29
CA LEU A 14 11.85 -13.89 -14.33
C LEU A 14 13.20 -14.43 -14.87
N LEU A 15 13.21 -15.67 -15.37
CA LEU A 15 14.41 -16.26 -15.98
C LEU A 15 14.93 -15.44 -17.17
N ASP A 16 14.02 -14.93 -18.01
CA ASP A 16 14.38 -14.08 -19.14
C ASP A 16 15.05 -12.76 -18.67
N LYS A 17 14.58 -12.17 -17.57
CA LYS A 17 15.17 -10.95 -16.98
C LYS A 17 16.48 -11.22 -16.25
N MET A 18 16.66 -12.41 -15.71
CA MET A 18 17.88 -12.85 -15.03
C MET A 18 18.93 -13.43 -15.99
N LYS A 19 18.70 -13.35 -17.30
CA LYS A 19 19.60 -13.91 -18.31
C LYS A 19 21.01 -13.32 -18.21
N GLY A 20 21.99 -14.17 -17.98
CA GLY A 20 23.39 -13.79 -17.78
C GLY A 20 23.85 -13.90 -16.34
N GLU A 21 22.92 -13.92 -15.37
CA GLU A 21 23.20 -14.25 -13.98
C GLU A 21 23.41 -15.76 -13.84
N ARG A 22 24.16 -16.16 -12.81
CA ARG A 22 24.44 -17.56 -12.48
C ARG A 22 24.08 -17.83 -11.03
N GLY A 23 23.73 -19.08 -10.74
CA GLY A 23 23.41 -19.50 -9.39
C GLY A 23 21.92 -19.79 -9.21
N ILE A 24 21.42 -19.53 -8.04
CA ILE A 24 20.05 -19.92 -7.63
C ILE A 24 19.27 -18.69 -7.18
N ALA A 25 18.08 -18.47 -7.76
CA ALA A 25 17.10 -17.57 -7.20
C ALA A 25 16.30 -18.31 -6.12
N LEU A 26 16.36 -17.81 -4.89
CA LEU A 26 15.74 -18.38 -3.69
C LEU A 26 14.51 -17.57 -3.31
N PHE A 27 13.38 -18.26 -3.12
CA PHE A 27 12.13 -17.71 -2.63
C PHE A 27 11.70 -18.46 -1.38
N ILE A 28 11.50 -17.76 -0.28
CA ILE A 28 11.06 -18.34 0.99
C ILE A 28 9.69 -17.77 1.34
N GLY A 29 8.69 -18.66 1.42
CA GLY A 29 7.37 -18.31 1.93
C GLY A 29 7.40 -18.10 3.46
N ASN A 30 6.33 -17.53 3.96
CA ASN A 30 6.17 -17.27 5.39
C ASN A 30 5.94 -18.58 6.16
N VAL A 31 6.14 -18.48 7.46
CA VAL A 31 5.71 -19.46 8.46
C VAL A 31 4.71 -18.83 9.40
N ASP A 32 3.95 -19.64 10.14
CA ASP A 32 3.05 -19.15 11.17
C ASP A 32 3.81 -18.28 12.17
N ALA A 33 3.19 -17.19 12.57
CA ALA A 33 3.75 -16.23 13.52
C ALA A 33 2.97 -16.29 14.85
N PRO A 34 3.55 -16.86 15.92
CA PRO A 34 2.91 -16.89 17.22
C PRO A 34 2.60 -15.49 17.76
N ALA A 35 1.37 -15.27 18.24
CA ALA A 35 0.99 -14.02 18.87
C ALA A 35 1.48 -13.97 20.33
N GLN A 36 1.29 -15.03 21.10
CA GLN A 36 1.67 -15.12 22.51
C GLN A 36 2.33 -16.45 22.87
N TYR A 37 1.84 -17.56 22.31
CA TYR A 37 2.38 -18.90 22.48
C TYR A 37 2.25 -19.67 21.17
N LYS A 38 3.00 -20.78 21.04
CA LYS A 38 3.25 -21.49 19.78
C LYS A 38 1.99 -21.76 18.94
N ASP A 39 0.89 -22.18 19.58
CA ASP A 39 -0.30 -22.63 18.88
C ASP A 39 -1.36 -21.52 18.74
N ASN A 40 -1.11 -20.32 19.29
CA ASN A 40 -1.94 -19.12 19.09
C ASN A 40 -1.27 -18.16 18.12
N CYS A 41 -1.48 -18.37 16.84
CA CYS A 41 -0.85 -17.58 15.78
C CYS A 41 -1.70 -16.37 15.39
N TYR A 42 -1.02 -15.32 14.91
CA TYR A 42 -1.68 -14.27 14.15
C TYR A 42 -2.37 -14.85 12.92
N LYS A 43 -3.33 -14.12 12.37
CA LYS A 43 -3.96 -14.51 11.11
C LYS A 43 -2.89 -14.77 10.05
N TRP A 44 -3.03 -15.90 9.37
CA TRP A 44 -2.09 -16.32 8.33
C TRP A 44 -2.03 -15.30 7.19
N ARG A 45 -0.85 -15.06 6.67
CA ARG A 45 -0.62 -14.28 5.46
C ARG A 45 0.71 -14.71 4.83
N GLN A 46 0.62 -15.18 3.61
CA GLN A 46 1.78 -15.62 2.83
C GLN A 46 2.60 -14.42 2.31
N ASP A 47 3.88 -14.64 2.00
CA ASP A 47 4.75 -13.66 1.34
C ASP A 47 4.22 -13.31 -0.06
N SER A 48 4.19 -12.03 -0.38
CA SER A 48 3.60 -11.54 -1.63
C SER A 48 4.39 -11.92 -2.88
N THR A 49 5.72 -11.97 -2.81
CA THR A 49 6.54 -12.43 -3.94
C THR A 49 6.44 -13.93 -4.12
N TRP A 50 6.34 -14.69 -3.03
CA TRP A 50 6.01 -16.11 -3.11
C TRP A 50 4.65 -16.34 -3.78
N LEU A 51 3.61 -15.61 -3.36
CA LEU A 51 2.28 -15.69 -3.99
C LEU A 51 2.32 -15.33 -5.47
N TYR A 52 3.10 -14.31 -5.85
CA TYR A 52 3.24 -13.89 -7.25
C TYR A 52 3.81 -15.00 -8.13
N PHE A 53 4.87 -15.68 -7.70
CA PHE A 53 5.56 -16.68 -8.52
C PHE A 53 5.06 -18.10 -8.33
N PHE A 54 4.54 -18.45 -7.17
CA PHE A 54 4.17 -19.84 -6.82
C PHE A 54 2.71 -19.99 -6.39
N GLY A 55 2.04 -18.97 -5.89
CA GLY A 55 0.62 -18.98 -5.59
C GLY A 55 0.15 -19.98 -4.53
N ILE A 56 1.04 -20.70 -3.87
CA ILE A 56 0.72 -21.65 -2.80
C ILE A 56 0.61 -20.86 -1.50
N ASP A 57 -0.59 -20.82 -0.94
CA ASP A 57 -0.91 -20.06 0.26
C ASP A 57 -0.90 -20.95 1.52
N GLU A 58 0.21 -21.66 1.71
CA GLU A 58 0.44 -22.57 2.83
C GLU A 58 1.76 -22.21 3.52
N PRO A 59 1.85 -22.40 4.85
CA PRO A 59 3.07 -22.08 5.60
C PRO A 59 4.22 -23.04 5.29
N ARG A 60 5.45 -22.55 5.50
CA ARG A 60 6.68 -23.35 5.42
C ARG A 60 6.92 -23.97 4.03
N PHE A 61 6.72 -23.18 3.01
CA PHE A 61 7.13 -23.48 1.64
C PHE A 61 8.33 -22.62 1.25
N ALA A 62 9.22 -23.16 0.44
CA ALA A 62 10.31 -22.44 -0.22
C ALA A 62 10.52 -22.98 -1.62
N ALA A 63 11.17 -22.20 -2.49
CA ALA A 63 11.52 -22.67 -3.83
C ALA A 63 12.88 -22.15 -4.27
N THR A 64 13.50 -22.91 -5.15
CA THR A 64 14.69 -22.49 -5.90
C THR A 64 14.41 -22.54 -7.40
N ILE A 65 14.97 -21.58 -8.12
CA ILE A 65 15.06 -21.60 -9.58
C ILE A 65 16.56 -21.53 -9.92
N ASP A 66 17.07 -22.57 -10.58
CA ASP A 66 18.44 -22.60 -11.08
C ASP A 66 18.53 -21.72 -12.34
N LEU A 67 19.31 -20.65 -12.28
CA LEU A 67 19.39 -19.66 -13.35
C LEU A 67 20.14 -20.14 -14.60
N GLU A 68 20.88 -21.23 -14.49
CA GLU A 68 21.65 -21.81 -15.60
C GLU A 68 20.89 -22.90 -16.34
N THR A 69 20.07 -23.66 -15.63
CA THR A 69 19.31 -24.79 -16.20
C THR A 69 17.82 -24.51 -16.34
N GLY A 70 17.29 -23.54 -15.58
CA GLY A 70 15.86 -23.29 -15.46
C GLY A 70 15.12 -24.31 -14.59
N GLU A 71 15.83 -25.19 -13.88
CA GLU A 71 15.20 -26.18 -13.00
C GLU A 71 14.54 -25.49 -11.81
N GLU A 72 13.29 -25.82 -11.55
CA GLU A 72 12.51 -25.33 -10.44
C GLU A 72 12.28 -26.43 -9.40
N THR A 73 12.52 -26.15 -8.11
CA THR A 73 12.26 -27.10 -7.03
C THR A 73 11.50 -26.42 -5.91
N ILE A 74 10.40 -27.04 -5.47
CA ILE A 74 9.66 -26.62 -4.27
C ILE A 74 10.10 -27.47 -3.09
N TYR A 75 10.39 -26.83 -1.97
CA TYR A 75 10.80 -27.42 -0.70
C TYR A 75 9.68 -27.25 0.32
N ALA A 76 9.14 -28.33 0.79
CA ALA A 76 8.15 -28.42 1.85
C ALA A 76 8.05 -29.85 2.36
N ASP A 77 7.41 -30.05 3.49
CA ASP A 77 7.15 -31.37 4.07
C ASP A 77 5.66 -31.69 3.96
N ASP A 78 5.33 -32.94 3.60
CA ASP A 78 3.94 -33.41 3.63
C ASP A 78 3.43 -33.46 5.07
N PHE A 79 2.13 -33.23 5.25
CA PHE A 79 1.49 -33.24 6.56
C PHE A 79 1.55 -34.62 7.20
N SER A 80 1.94 -34.68 8.46
CA SER A 80 1.90 -35.88 9.28
C SER A 80 0.46 -36.24 9.66
N ILE A 81 0.25 -37.44 10.19
CA ILE A 81 -1.06 -37.85 10.74
C ILE A 81 -1.48 -36.92 11.87
N ASP A 82 -0.53 -36.46 12.69
CA ASP A 82 -0.82 -35.52 13.78
C ASP A 82 -1.28 -34.16 13.21
N ASP A 83 -0.62 -33.64 12.18
CA ASP A 83 -1.06 -32.40 11.52
C ASP A 83 -2.49 -32.56 10.94
N ILE A 84 -2.78 -33.70 10.33
CA ILE A 84 -4.12 -34.00 9.78
C ILE A 84 -5.19 -34.08 10.87
N ILE A 85 -4.85 -34.60 12.05
CA ILE A 85 -5.76 -34.64 13.20
C ILE A 85 -6.13 -33.22 13.66
N TRP A 86 -5.14 -32.32 13.70
CA TRP A 86 -5.34 -30.95 14.18
C TRP A 86 -5.85 -29.98 13.12
N MET A 87 -5.40 -30.11 11.88
CA MET A 87 -5.65 -29.14 10.80
C MET A 87 -6.61 -29.68 9.71
N GLY A 88 -6.94 -30.97 9.74
CA GLY A 88 -7.70 -31.63 8.68
C GLY A 88 -6.82 -32.12 7.52
N PRO A 89 -7.40 -32.84 6.56
CA PRO A 89 -6.65 -33.39 5.43
C PRO A 89 -6.20 -32.27 4.49
N MET A 90 -4.90 -32.28 4.18
CA MET A 90 -4.27 -31.31 3.25
C MET A 90 -3.78 -32.00 1.99
N PRO A 91 -3.78 -31.33 0.83
CA PRO A 91 -3.15 -31.85 -0.38
C PRO A 91 -1.65 -32.11 -0.17
N SER A 92 -1.10 -33.15 -0.81
CA SER A 92 0.35 -33.39 -0.76
C SER A 92 1.13 -32.23 -1.40
N VAL A 93 2.38 -32.05 -0.97
CA VAL A 93 3.32 -31.06 -1.53
C VAL A 93 3.44 -31.22 -3.05
N SER A 94 3.55 -32.46 -3.55
CA SER A 94 3.62 -32.73 -4.98
C SER A 94 2.34 -32.32 -5.74
N SER A 95 1.18 -32.49 -5.11
CA SER A 95 -0.11 -32.04 -5.69
C SER A 95 -0.18 -30.50 -5.76
N LEU A 96 0.24 -29.80 -4.70
CA LEU A 96 0.29 -28.34 -4.67
C LEU A 96 1.28 -27.78 -5.69
N ALA A 97 2.49 -28.36 -5.77
CA ALA A 97 3.51 -28.00 -6.75
C ALA A 97 3.03 -28.18 -8.19
N ALA A 98 2.32 -29.27 -8.49
CA ALA A 98 1.76 -29.53 -9.82
C ALA A 98 0.70 -28.48 -10.24
N ARG A 99 -0.08 -27.94 -9.28
CA ARG A 99 -1.08 -26.88 -9.55
C ARG A 99 -0.44 -25.57 -10.02
N VAL A 100 0.82 -25.34 -9.69
CA VAL A 100 1.57 -24.16 -10.11
C VAL A 100 2.64 -24.46 -11.16
N GLY A 101 2.66 -25.71 -11.69
CA GLY A 101 3.51 -26.12 -12.81
C GLY A 101 4.93 -26.51 -12.41
N VAL A 102 5.22 -26.76 -11.12
CA VAL A 102 6.50 -27.28 -10.66
C VAL A 102 6.39 -28.79 -10.46
N SER A 103 7.30 -29.54 -11.06
CA SER A 103 7.30 -31.02 -11.01
C SER A 103 8.25 -31.61 -9.96
N LYS A 104 9.25 -30.83 -9.53
CA LYS A 104 10.25 -31.29 -8.57
C LYS A 104 9.96 -30.76 -7.18
N THR A 105 9.89 -31.68 -6.22
CA THR A 105 9.71 -31.35 -4.80
C THR A 105 10.77 -32.03 -3.96
N ALA A 106 11.11 -31.46 -2.80
CA ALA A 106 12.02 -32.02 -1.85
C ALA A 106 11.60 -31.62 -0.41
N PRO A 107 12.07 -32.37 0.62
CA PRO A 107 11.88 -31.96 2.00
C PRO A 107 12.38 -30.54 2.26
N TYR A 108 11.74 -29.80 3.17
CA TYR A 108 12.07 -28.38 3.43
C TYR A 108 13.55 -28.18 3.81
N ASP A 109 14.10 -29.04 4.64
CA ASP A 109 15.48 -28.91 5.13
C ASP A 109 16.54 -29.29 4.04
N ALA A 110 16.13 -29.98 2.97
CA ALA A 110 17.03 -30.29 1.85
C ALA A 110 17.47 -29.03 1.06
N MET A 111 16.76 -27.92 1.24
CA MET A 111 17.09 -26.63 0.63
C MET A 111 18.52 -26.18 0.98
N SER A 112 18.96 -26.38 2.22
CA SER A 112 20.29 -25.98 2.68
C SER A 112 21.41 -26.65 1.87
N GLU A 113 21.25 -27.92 1.53
CA GLU A 113 22.26 -28.66 0.72
C GLU A 113 22.23 -28.19 -0.75
N ALA A 114 21.02 -27.88 -1.29
CA ALA A 114 20.89 -27.38 -2.66
C ALA A 114 21.56 -26.01 -2.88
N LEU A 115 21.70 -25.20 -1.83
CA LEU A 115 22.34 -23.87 -1.89
C LEU A 115 23.86 -23.94 -1.69
N LYS A 116 24.41 -25.06 -1.22
CA LYS A 116 25.79 -25.15 -0.80
C LYS A 116 26.78 -24.93 -1.95
N GLY A 117 27.67 -23.97 -1.77
CA GLY A 117 28.67 -23.61 -2.78
C GLY A 117 28.12 -22.90 -4.02
N ARG A 118 26.86 -22.52 -4.01
CA ARG A 118 26.22 -21.75 -5.11
C ARG A 118 26.15 -20.25 -4.80
N VAL A 119 26.13 -19.43 -5.84
CA VAL A 119 25.69 -18.05 -5.71
C VAL A 119 24.17 -18.07 -5.46
N VAL A 120 23.72 -17.39 -4.41
CA VAL A 120 22.30 -17.34 -4.06
C VAL A 120 21.78 -15.93 -4.20
N HIS A 121 20.78 -15.79 -5.05
CA HIS A 121 20.02 -14.55 -5.23
C HIS A 121 18.77 -14.62 -4.35
N PHE A 122 18.50 -13.58 -3.58
CA PHE A 122 17.33 -13.48 -2.72
C PHE A 122 16.77 -12.06 -2.73
N VAL A 123 15.52 -11.92 -2.33
CA VAL A 123 14.85 -10.63 -2.08
C VAL A 123 14.78 -10.35 -0.58
N PRO A 124 14.69 -9.08 -0.13
CA PRO A 124 14.50 -8.77 1.28
C PRO A 124 13.26 -9.46 1.83
N ALA A 125 13.33 -9.90 3.08
CA ALA A 125 12.19 -10.48 3.78
C ALA A 125 11.66 -9.50 4.83
N SER A 126 10.33 -9.30 4.84
CA SER A 126 9.67 -8.42 5.81
C SER A 126 9.49 -9.11 7.16
N ARG A 127 9.15 -10.41 7.18
CA ARG A 127 8.90 -11.15 8.42
C ARG A 127 10.16 -11.64 9.08
N TYR A 128 10.23 -11.52 10.40
CA TYR A 128 11.42 -11.84 11.19
C TYR A 128 11.82 -13.32 11.07
N ALA A 129 10.86 -14.25 11.06
CA ALA A 129 11.14 -15.67 10.90
C ALA A 129 11.81 -15.99 9.55
N THR A 130 11.38 -15.34 8.47
CA THR A 130 11.99 -15.48 7.14
C THR A 130 13.39 -14.87 7.11
N ARG A 131 13.61 -13.73 7.79
CA ARG A 131 14.95 -13.12 7.96
C ARG A 131 15.92 -14.06 8.67
N LEU A 132 15.48 -14.70 9.76
CA LEU A 132 16.29 -15.70 10.48
C LEU A 132 16.64 -16.87 9.57
N LYS A 133 15.69 -17.39 8.79
CA LYS A 133 15.94 -18.51 7.88
C LYS A 133 16.89 -18.14 6.74
N LEU A 134 16.72 -16.98 6.15
CA LEU A 134 17.66 -16.44 5.15
C LEU A 134 19.08 -16.28 5.74
N ALA A 135 19.19 -15.68 6.91
CA ALA A 135 20.47 -15.48 7.58
C ALA A 135 21.18 -16.80 7.85
N GLU A 136 20.46 -17.82 8.36
CA GLU A 136 20.96 -19.17 8.58
C GLU A 136 21.50 -19.79 7.28
N LEU A 137 20.69 -19.79 6.22
CA LEU A 137 21.01 -20.42 4.94
C LEU A 137 22.20 -19.76 4.24
N LEU A 138 22.36 -18.45 4.40
CA LEU A 138 23.38 -17.65 3.70
C LEU A 138 24.63 -17.38 4.56
N GLY A 139 24.63 -17.78 5.84
CA GLY A 139 25.72 -17.47 6.77
C GLY A 139 25.86 -15.97 7.06
N LEU A 140 24.74 -15.23 7.04
CA LEU A 140 24.64 -13.79 7.28
C LEU A 140 23.99 -13.51 8.64
N SER A 141 24.07 -12.27 9.11
CA SER A 141 23.25 -11.85 10.25
C SER A 141 21.84 -11.49 9.80
N PRO A 142 20.83 -11.60 10.67
CA PRO A 142 19.45 -11.17 10.33
C PRO A 142 19.34 -9.70 9.92
N TYR A 143 20.23 -8.84 10.40
CA TYR A 143 20.29 -7.41 10.04
C TYR A 143 20.79 -7.19 8.61
N GLU A 144 21.65 -8.08 8.10
CA GLU A 144 22.21 -7.97 6.74
C GLU A 144 21.19 -8.36 5.65
N VAL A 145 20.14 -9.11 6.01
CA VAL A 145 19.05 -9.51 5.11
C VAL A 145 17.78 -8.66 5.29
N THR A 146 17.87 -7.57 6.07
CA THR A 146 16.78 -6.65 6.36
C THR A 146 16.84 -5.45 5.40
N SER A 147 15.66 -4.99 4.94
CA SER A 147 15.52 -3.74 4.22
C SER A 147 15.60 -2.52 5.14
N ASP A 148 16.11 -1.40 4.65
CA ASP A 148 16.01 -0.09 5.31
C ASP A 148 14.76 0.71 4.84
N GLY A 149 13.93 0.09 4.01
CA GLY A 149 12.72 0.68 3.43
C GLY A 149 13.01 1.57 2.23
N LYS A 150 13.95 2.51 2.30
CA LYS A 150 14.22 3.46 1.21
C LYS A 150 15.14 2.90 0.13
N LYS A 151 16.27 2.35 0.52
CA LYS A 151 17.30 1.82 -0.39
C LYS A 151 17.22 0.30 -0.57
N GLY A 152 16.37 -0.36 0.20
CA GLY A 152 16.24 -1.80 0.23
C GLY A 152 17.31 -2.49 1.08
N CYS A 153 17.63 -3.74 0.76
CA CYS A 153 18.60 -4.55 1.47
C CYS A 153 19.91 -4.60 0.68
N ALA A 154 21.00 -4.13 1.29
CA ALA A 154 22.31 -4.06 0.63
C ALA A 154 22.90 -5.43 0.24
N LYS A 155 22.50 -6.50 0.89
CA LYS A 155 22.96 -7.89 0.60
C LYS A 155 22.03 -8.64 -0.36
N ALA A 156 20.81 -8.15 -0.57
CA ALA A 156 19.92 -8.74 -1.57
C ALA A 156 20.51 -8.61 -2.98
N SER A 157 20.16 -9.54 -3.84
CA SER A 157 20.59 -9.51 -5.23
C SER A 157 19.90 -8.37 -5.98
N ARG A 158 20.63 -7.35 -6.33
CA ARG A 158 20.13 -6.22 -7.10
C ARG A 158 19.43 -6.67 -8.38
N ALA A 159 20.03 -7.61 -9.13
CA ALA A 159 19.45 -8.14 -10.36
C ALA A 159 18.10 -8.83 -10.12
N LEU A 160 18.00 -9.68 -9.07
CA LEU A 160 16.74 -10.34 -8.75
C LEU A 160 15.68 -9.35 -8.29
N VAL A 161 16.04 -8.39 -7.43
CA VAL A 161 15.11 -7.37 -6.94
C VAL A 161 14.57 -6.53 -8.10
N GLU A 162 15.45 -6.05 -9.01
CA GLU A 162 15.03 -5.30 -10.21
C GLU A 162 14.14 -6.12 -11.14
N ALA A 163 14.45 -7.41 -11.33
CA ALA A 163 13.62 -8.30 -12.12
C ALA A 163 12.21 -8.46 -11.52
N VAL A 164 12.12 -8.71 -10.20
CA VAL A 164 10.83 -8.84 -9.49
C VAL A 164 10.04 -7.53 -9.56
N VAL A 165 10.68 -6.40 -9.23
CA VAL A 165 10.04 -5.08 -9.29
C VAL A 165 9.50 -4.79 -10.69
N SER A 166 10.30 -5.02 -11.73
CA SER A 166 9.88 -4.76 -13.10
C SER A 166 8.71 -5.64 -13.59
N LEU A 167 8.53 -6.83 -13.01
CA LEU A 167 7.40 -7.72 -13.32
C LEU A 167 6.15 -7.31 -12.55
N ARG A 168 6.26 -7.00 -11.25
CA ARG A 168 5.12 -6.66 -10.39
C ARG A 168 4.63 -5.23 -10.57
N LEU A 169 5.46 -4.31 -11.08
CA LEU A 169 5.04 -2.93 -11.38
C LEU A 169 3.95 -2.86 -12.45
N ILE A 170 3.99 -3.74 -13.44
CA ILE A 170 3.02 -3.78 -14.53
C ILE A 170 2.07 -4.94 -14.27
N LYS A 171 0.83 -4.60 -13.91
CA LYS A 171 -0.19 -5.58 -13.55
C LYS A 171 -0.71 -6.30 -14.79
N GLU A 172 -0.77 -7.62 -14.72
CA GLU A 172 -1.43 -8.46 -15.71
C GLU A 172 -2.97 -8.35 -15.57
N ASP A 173 -3.74 -8.67 -16.61
CA ASP A 173 -5.21 -8.62 -16.58
C ASP A 173 -5.82 -9.41 -15.41
N VAL A 174 -5.21 -10.55 -15.05
CA VAL A 174 -5.67 -11.37 -13.91
C VAL A 174 -5.44 -10.65 -12.55
N GLU A 175 -4.40 -9.83 -12.46
CA GLU A 175 -4.12 -9.01 -11.27
C GLU A 175 -5.08 -7.82 -11.21
N ILE A 176 -5.33 -7.17 -12.35
CA ILE A 176 -6.29 -6.07 -12.45
C ILE A 176 -7.68 -6.56 -12.01
N THR A 177 -8.11 -7.75 -12.50
CA THR A 177 -9.37 -8.36 -12.06
C THR A 177 -9.42 -8.62 -10.55
N ALA A 178 -8.31 -9.03 -9.94
CA ALA A 178 -8.24 -9.27 -8.50
C ALA A 178 -8.23 -7.97 -7.69
N LEU A 179 -7.60 -6.91 -8.21
CA LEU A 179 -7.60 -5.56 -7.63
C LEU A 179 -9.01 -4.94 -7.72
N GLU A 180 -9.71 -5.09 -8.85
CA GLU A 180 -11.12 -4.67 -8.97
C GLU A 180 -12.00 -5.31 -7.89
N ALA A 181 -11.83 -6.61 -7.66
CA ALA A 181 -12.59 -7.31 -6.62
C ALA A 181 -12.22 -6.80 -5.20
N ALA A 182 -10.96 -6.41 -4.97
CA ALA A 182 -10.55 -5.78 -3.72
C ALA A 182 -11.19 -4.40 -3.55
N CYS A 183 -11.24 -3.60 -4.62
CA CYS A 183 -11.89 -2.29 -4.63
C CYS A 183 -13.41 -2.40 -4.36
N ASP A 184 -14.10 -3.36 -4.97
CA ASP A 184 -15.54 -3.59 -4.71
C ASP A 184 -15.80 -4.01 -3.26
N LEU A 185 -14.88 -4.77 -2.67
CA LEU A 185 -14.96 -5.12 -1.25
C LEU A 185 -14.67 -3.90 -0.35
N GLY A 186 -13.67 -3.08 -0.71
CA GLY A 186 -13.36 -1.80 -0.08
C GLY A 186 -14.54 -0.82 -0.13
N TYR A 187 -15.21 -0.73 -1.28
CA TYR A 187 -16.46 0.05 -1.41
C TYR A 187 -17.52 -0.41 -0.40
N SER A 188 -17.73 -1.73 -0.29
CA SER A 188 -18.69 -2.29 0.66
C SER A 188 -18.31 -1.98 2.12
N MET A 189 -17.03 -2.05 2.45
CA MET A 189 -16.45 -1.72 3.75
C MET A 189 -16.68 -0.25 4.11
N HIS A 190 -16.31 0.67 3.24
CA HIS A 190 -16.53 2.11 3.43
C HIS A 190 -17.99 2.51 3.51
N THR A 191 -18.85 1.84 2.74
CA THR A 191 -20.30 2.04 2.82
C THR A 191 -20.84 1.64 4.21
N ALA A 192 -20.36 0.54 4.80
CA ALA A 192 -20.72 0.16 6.16
C ALA A 192 -20.24 1.20 7.19
N ALA A 193 -18.98 1.66 7.05
CA ALA A 193 -18.43 2.70 7.92
C ALA A 193 -19.24 4.00 7.86
N ARG A 194 -19.53 4.54 6.65
CA ARG A 194 -20.33 5.73 6.48
C ARG A 194 -21.71 5.61 7.16
N LYS A 195 -22.37 4.48 6.97
CA LYS A 195 -23.66 4.19 7.64
C LYS A 195 -23.54 4.13 9.16
N GLY A 196 -22.38 3.79 9.67
CA GLY A 196 -22.09 3.73 11.10
C GLY A 196 -21.84 5.08 11.75
N ILE A 197 -21.46 6.13 10.99
CA ILE A 197 -21.13 7.44 11.55
C ILE A 197 -22.37 8.10 12.15
N ARG A 198 -22.42 8.15 13.50
CA ARG A 198 -23.48 8.81 14.27
C ARG A 198 -22.87 9.41 15.54
N PRO A 199 -23.16 10.68 15.88
CA PRO A 199 -22.76 11.24 17.16
C PRO A 199 -23.22 10.36 18.34
N GLY A 200 -22.31 10.18 19.30
CA GLY A 200 -22.52 9.35 20.48
C GLY A 200 -22.08 7.89 20.35
N ARG A 201 -21.76 7.40 19.15
CA ARG A 201 -21.15 6.07 18.99
C ARG A 201 -19.65 6.13 19.30
N VAL A 202 -19.07 5.01 19.66
CA VAL A 202 -17.61 4.85 19.79
C VAL A 202 -17.03 4.50 18.42
N GLU A 203 -15.90 5.08 18.02
CA GLU A 203 -15.22 4.81 16.76
C GLU A 203 -14.96 3.30 16.56
N GLN A 204 -14.59 2.57 17.64
CA GLN A 204 -14.36 1.11 17.63
C GLN A 204 -15.59 0.31 17.15
N GLU A 205 -16.81 0.77 17.42
CA GLU A 205 -18.01 0.08 16.95
C GLU A 205 -18.12 0.15 15.43
N ILE A 206 -17.76 1.30 14.85
CA ILE A 206 -17.77 1.51 13.39
C ILE A 206 -16.67 0.69 12.73
N VAL A 207 -15.47 0.67 13.32
CA VAL A 207 -14.36 -0.19 12.86
C VAL A 207 -14.78 -1.66 12.86
N GLY A 208 -15.42 -2.14 13.95
CA GLY A 208 -15.88 -3.53 14.01
C GLY A 208 -16.90 -3.89 12.92
N GLU A 209 -17.82 -2.97 12.59
CA GLU A 209 -18.80 -3.16 11.53
C GLU A 209 -18.16 -3.20 10.14
N MET A 210 -17.25 -2.27 9.83
CA MET A 210 -16.61 -2.20 8.52
C MET A 210 -15.62 -3.33 8.28
N GLU A 211 -14.82 -3.70 9.27
CA GLU A 211 -13.90 -4.84 9.18
C GLU A 211 -14.65 -6.17 9.09
N GLY A 212 -15.82 -6.28 9.76
CA GLY A 212 -16.72 -7.43 9.64
C GLY A 212 -17.15 -7.70 8.21
N VAL A 213 -17.31 -6.67 7.38
CA VAL A 213 -17.62 -6.82 5.93
C VAL A 213 -16.47 -7.51 5.21
N THR A 214 -15.23 -7.08 5.44
CA THR A 214 -14.05 -7.65 4.77
C THR A 214 -13.81 -9.10 5.21
N LEU A 215 -14.01 -9.39 6.49
CA LEU A 215 -13.88 -10.75 7.04
C LEU A 215 -14.96 -11.71 6.52
N SER A 216 -16.15 -11.20 6.19
CA SER A 216 -17.25 -12.02 5.69
C SER A 216 -17.12 -12.39 4.21
N LYS A 217 -16.34 -11.66 3.43
CA LYS A 217 -16.28 -11.81 1.96
C LYS A 217 -14.87 -11.98 1.39
N GLY A 218 -13.84 -11.64 2.14
CA GLY A 218 -12.45 -11.67 1.73
C GLY A 218 -11.51 -12.16 2.81
N TRP A 219 -10.23 -11.81 2.67
CA TRP A 219 -9.21 -12.15 3.66
C TRP A 219 -9.31 -11.26 4.91
N GLY A 220 -9.67 -10.01 4.75
CA GLY A 220 -9.75 -9.02 5.82
C GLY A 220 -9.36 -7.64 5.33
N VAL A 221 -8.75 -6.85 6.21
CA VAL A 221 -8.23 -5.53 5.86
C VAL A 221 -6.86 -5.65 5.19
N SER A 222 -6.56 -4.75 4.25
CA SER A 222 -5.25 -4.67 3.58
C SER A 222 -4.16 -4.04 4.47
N PHE A 223 -4.57 -3.21 5.43
CA PHE A 223 -3.74 -2.61 6.47
C PHE A 223 -4.59 -2.28 7.70
N SER A 224 -3.95 -1.86 8.79
CA SER A 224 -4.67 -1.48 10.02
C SER A 224 -5.55 -0.27 9.74
N THR A 225 -6.87 -0.42 9.93
CA THR A 225 -7.87 0.62 9.70
C THR A 225 -7.52 1.91 10.43
N ILE A 226 -7.61 3.03 9.73
CA ILE A 226 -7.56 4.38 10.26
C ILE A 226 -8.98 4.95 10.19
N LEU A 227 -9.59 5.16 11.33
CA LEU A 227 -10.90 5.80 11.44
C LEU A 227 -10.83 6.74 12.63
N THR A 228 -10.87 8.05 12.37
CA THR A 228 -10.62 9.02 13.43
C THR A 228 -11.21 10.39 13.13
N GLN A 229 -11.62 11.10 14.19
CA GLN A 229 -11.96 12.52 14.15
C GLN A 229 -10.72 13.43 14.18
N HIS A 230 -9.53 12.85 14.40
CA HIS A 230 -8.24 13.52 14.40
C HIS A 230 -7.51 13.24 13.08
N GLY A 231 -8.07 13.74 11.96
CA GLY A 231 -7.51 13.51 10.62
C GLY A 231 -6.11 14.07 10.41
N GLU A 232 -5.60 14.91 11.33
CA GLU A 232 -4.22 15.37 11.36
C GLU A 232 -3.22 14.32 11.89
N ILE A 233 -3.71 13.16 12.37
CA ILE A 233 -2.91 12.01 12.81
C ILE A 233 -3.03 10.91 11.76
N PHE A 234 -2.02 10.76 10.92
CA PHE A 234 -2.09 9.91 9.72
C PHE A 234 -2.26 8.41 10.00
N HIS A 235 -1.69 7.91 11.08
CA HIS A 235 -1.76 6.50 11.47
C HIS A 235 -2.38 6.37 12.89
N CYS A 236 -3.59 6.92 13.07
CA CYS A 236 -4.33 6.80 14.31
C CYS A 236 -4.99 5.42 14.37
N HIS A 237 -4.46 4.54 15.21
CA HIS A 237 -4.97 3.18 15.43
C HIS A 237 -5.75 3.05 16.75
N SER A 238 -5.97 4.14 17.50
CA SER A 238 -6.88 4.19 18.63
C SER A 238 -8.27 4.57 18.17
N HIS A 239 -9.26 3.83 18.59
CA HIS A 239 -10.66 4.01 18.20
C HIS A 239 -11.59 4.12 19.41
N ASP A 240 -11.07 4.58 20.54
CA ASP A 240 -11.80 4.70 21.81
C ASP A 240 -12.58 6.02 21.94
N ALA A 241 -12.43 6.94 20.97
CA ALA A 241 -13.13 8.20 20.98
C ALA A 241 -14.63 8.06 20.68
N ILE A 242 -15.42 8.93 21.31
CA ILE A 242 -16.86 9.06 21.01
C ILE A 242 -17.01 10.04 19.85
N VAL A 243 -17.81 9.65 18.87
CA VAL A 243 -18.12 10.51 17.70
C VAL A 243 -18.86 11.75 18.19
N GLU A 244 -18.25 12.90 17.97
CA GLU A 244 -18.79 14.23 18.33
C GLU A 244 -19.52 14.87 17.14
N PRO A 245 -20.60 15.61 17.37
CA PRO A 245 -21.26 16.36 16.30
C PRO A 245 -20.37 17.51 15.78
N GLY A 246 -20.43 17.79 14.49
CA GLY A 246 -19.72 18.90 13.86
C GLY A 246 -18.23 18.69 13.61
N LYS A 247 -17.71 17.49 13.85
CA LYS A 247 -16.36 17.07 13.49
C LYS A 247 -16.31 16.47 12.08
N LEU A 248 -15.12 16.22 11.60
CA LEU A 248 -14.84 15.39 10.42
C LEU A 248 -14.38 14.01 10.88
N MET A 249 -14.76 12.98 10.15
CA MET A 249 -14.28 11.61 10.32
C MET A 249 -13.49 11.22 9.09
N VAL A 250 -12.18 11.09 9.23
CA VAL A 250 -11.32 10.49 8.19
C VAL A 250 -11.40 8.97 8.35
N ILE A 251 -11.69 8.29 7.26
CA ILE A 251 -11.67 6.84 7.16
C ILE A 251 -10.71 6.48 6.04
N ASP A 252 -9.59 5.87 6.43
CA ASP A 252 -8.56 5.38 5.52
C ASP A 252 -8.41 3.89 5.78
N ALA A 253 -8.89 3.10 4.82
CA ALA A 253 -9.02 1.67 4.99
C ALA A 253 -9.19 0.96 3.64
N GLY A 254 -8.67 -0.24 3.57
CA GLY A 254 -8.80 -1.08 2.41
C GLY A 254 -9.08 -2.53 2.75
N ALA A 255 -9.49 -3.28 1.75
CA ALA A 255 -9.81 -4.70 1.85
C ALA A 255 -8.78 -5.55 1.11
N GLU A 256 -8.49 -6.72 1.67
CA GLU A 256 -7.68 -7.76 1.02
C GLU A 256 -8.58 -8.92 0.60
N THR A 257 -8.50 -9.33 -0.66
CA THR A 257 -9.24 -10.50 -1.17
C THR A 257 -8.60 -11.82 -0.74
N ASN A 258 -9.29 -12.94 -0.99
CA ASN A 258 -8.70 -14.28 -0.80
C ASN A 258 -7.56 -14.60 -1.80
N LEU A 259 -7.28 -13.74 -2.76
CA LEU A 259 -6.10 -13.79 -3.62
C LEU A 259 -4.98 -12.86 -3.14
N HIS A 260 -5.19 -12.21 -1.99
CA HIS A 260 -4.26 -11.30 -1.34
C HIS A 260 -3.95 -10.00 -2.11
N TYR A 261 -4.80 -9.63 -3.08
CA TYR A 261 -4.74 -8.31 -3.69
C TYR A 261 -5.49 -7.30 -2.82
N ALA A 262 -4.88 -6.13 -2.66
CA ALA A 262 -5.30 -5.07 -1.75
C ALA A 262 -6.09 -3.96 -2.49
N SER A 263 -6.97 -3.28 -1.77
CA SER A 263 -7.47 -1.95 -2.12
C SER A 263 -7.07 -0.93 -1.05
N ASP A 264 -7.12 0.34 -1.43
CA ASP A 264 -6.86 1.48 -0.56
C ASP A 264 -7.80 2.64 -0.89
N PHE A 265 -8.54 3.08 0.11
CA PHE A 265 -9.45 4.20 -0.03
C PHE A 265 -9.42 5.10 1.18
N THR A 266 -9.39 6.40 0.95
CA THR A 266 -9.70 7.37 2.00
C THR A 266 -10.92 8.19 1.63
N ARG A 267 -11.84 8.33 2.59
CA ARG A 267 -12.95 9.27 2.55
C ARG A 267 -13.05 10.04 3.86
N THR A 268 -13.46 11.30 3.77
CA THR A 268 -13.70 12.14 4.94
C THR A 268 -15.18 12.55 4.98
N TYR A 269 -15.84 12.28 6.10
CA TYR A 269 -17.27 12.49 6.29
C TYR A 269 -17.55 13.50 7.42
N PRO A 270 -18.53 14.41 7.27
CA PRO A 270 -18.98 15.25 8.38
C PRO A 270 -19.83 14.42 9.35
N THR A 271 -19.44 14.35 10.63
CA THR A 271 -20.11 13.50 11.65
C THR A 271 -21.59 13.85 11.87
N GLY A 272 -21.97 15.09 11.59
CA GLY A 272 -23.37 15.55 11.62
C GLY A 272 -24.14 15.33 10.31
N GLY A 273 -23.49 14.82 9.28
CA GLY A 273 -24.08 14.57 7.95
C GLY A 273 -24.05 15.77 6.99
N VAL A 274 -23.61 16.93 7.45
CA VAL A 274 -23.47 18.17 6.65
C VAL A 274 -22.18 18.86 7.04
N PHE A 275 -21.43 19.35 6.07
CA PHE A 275 -20.21 20.13 6.29
C PHE A 275 -20.53 21.52 6.83
N THR A 276 -19.74 22.03 7.77
CA THR A 276 -19.70 23.47 8.05
C THR A 276 -19.06 24.21 6.87
N SER A 277 -19.30 25.54 6.75
CA SER A 277 -18.69 26.31 5.66
C SER A 277 -17.16 26.16 5.63
N ARG A 278 -16.49 26.24 6.80
CA ARG A 278 -15.05 26.06 6.90
C ARG A 278 -14.58 24.67 6.48
N GLN A 279 -15.32 23.62 6.81
CA GLN A 279 -15.03 22.25 6.39
C GLN A 279 -15.24 22.08 4.88
N ARG A 280 -16.31 22.66 4.35
CA ARG A 280 -16.63 22.59 2.93
C ARG A 280 -15.57 23.30 2.09
N ASP A 281 -15.11 24.48 2.49
CA ASP A 281 -14.07 25.24 1.79
C ASP A 281 -12.78 24.39 1.62
N ILE A 282 -12.32 23.73 2.68
CA ILE A 282 -11.12 22.86 2.62
C ILE A 282 -11.40 21.56 1.86
N TYR A 283 -12.59 20.96 2.06
CA TYR A 283 -12.97 19.73 1.37
C TYR A 283 -13.00 19.91 -0.15
N GLU A 284 -13.57 21.03 -0.64
CA GLU A 284 -13.63 21.36 -2.06
C GLU A 284 -12.22 21.52 -2.67
N ILE A 285 -11.25 22.04 -1.92
CA ILE A 285 -9.85 22.10 -2.36
C ILE A 285 -9.28 20.68 -2.53
N VAL A 286 -9.45 19.80 -1.53
CA VAL A 286 -8.94 18.43 -1.60
C VAL A 286 -9.64 17.65 -2.73
N TYR A 287 -10.95 17.81 -2.89
CA TYR A 287 -11.70 17.21 -3.99
C TYR A 287 -11.18 17.66 -5.36
N LYS A 288 -10.96 18.96 -5.53
CA LYS A 288 -10.36 19.52 -6.76
C LYS A 288 -8.96 18.96 -7.02
N CYS A 289 -8.16 18.78 -5.98
CA CYS A 289 -6.83 18.17 -6.07
C CYS A 289 -6.91 16.71 -6.54
N ASN A 290 -7.83 15.89 -6.00
CA ASN A 290 -8.02 14.50 -6.40
C ASN A 290 -8.50 14.41 -7.87
N GLU A 291 -9.48 15.22 -8.29
CA GLU A 291 -9.94 15.24 -9.68
C GLU A 291 -8.84 15.72 -10.64
N LEU A 292 -8.03 16.70 -10.24
CA LEU A 292 -6.91 17.18 -11.03
C LEU A 292 -5.86 16.08 -11.20
N ALA A 293 -5.42 15.45 -10.11
CA ALA A 293 -4.43 14.37 -10.15
C ALA A 293 -4.87 13.26 -11.10
N PHE A 294 -6.11 12.78 -10.93
CA PHE A 294 -6.69 11.78 -11.82
C PHE A 294 -6.67 12.20 -13.29
N SER A 295 -7.00 13.46 -13.58
CA SER A 295 -7.02 13.98 -14.97
C SER A 295 -5.65 14.07 -15.61
N LEU A 296 -4.58 14.20 -14.82
CA LEU A 296 -3.20 14.32 -15.27
C LEU A 296 -2.52 12.95 -15.41
N ILE A 297 -3.01 11.92 -14.71
CA ILE A 297 -2.42 10.57 -14.76
C ILE A 297 -2.54 10.02 -16.19
N SER A 298 -1.40 9.79 -16.82
CA SER A 298 -1.30 9.25 -18.17
C SER A 298 0.07 8.61 -18.39
N PRO A 299 0.20 7.70 -19.38
CA PRO A 299 1.51 7.14 -19.73
C PRO A 299 2.56 8.20 -20.04
N GLY A 300 3.75 8.04 -19.48
CA GLY A 300 4.91 8.90 -19.73
C GLY A 300 5.03 10.12 -18.83
N ILE A 301 3.97 10.55 -18.10
CA ILE A 301 4.09 11.60 -17.09
C ILE A 301 4.87 11.08 -15.88
N ALA A 302 5.72 11.91 -15.30
CA ALA A 302 6.30 11.59 -14.00
C ALA A 302 5.27 11.88 -12.90
N TYR A 303 5.00 10.92 -12.03
CA TYR A 303 3.99 11.11 -10.97
C TYR A 303 4.39 12.20 -9.97
N ARG A 304 5.69 12.46 -9.83
CA ARG A 304 6.21 13.64 -9.13
C ARG A 304 5.69 14.95 -9.72
N ASP A 305 5.59 15.05 -11.04
CA ASP A 305 5.13 16.29 -11.68
C ASP A 305 3.63 16.48 -11.44
N VAL A 306 2.84 15.38 -11.42
CA VAL A 306 1.44 15.41 -11.00
C VAL A 306 1.32 15.91 -9.56
N HIS A 307 2.15 15.42 -8.64
CA HIS A 307 2.18 15.90 -7.25
C HIS A 307 2.48 17.41 -7.16
N LEU A 308 3.39 17.93 -7.97
CA LEU A 308 3.74 19.36 -7.95
C LEU A 308 2.61 20.24 -8.52
N GLU A 309 1.91 19.79 -9.56
CA GLU A 309 0.73 20.48 -10.10
C GLU A 309 -0.41 20.51 -9.06
N VAL A 310 -0.66 19.40 -8.39
CA VAL A 310 -1.64 19.32 -7.29
C VAL A 310 -1.26 20.28 -6.16
N ALA A 311 0.02 20.33 -5.78
CA ALA A 311 0.51 21.25 -4.77
C ALA A 311 0.31 22.72 -5.18
N GLY A 312 0.47 23.05 -6.46
CA GLY A 312 0.22 24.39 -7.00
C GLY A 312 -1.25 24.81 -6.86
N VAL A 313 -2.17 23.93 -7.29
CA VAL A 313 -3.62 24.21 -7.17
C VAL A 313 -4.05 24.31 -5.71
N MET A 314 -3.57 23.41 -4.86
CA MET A 314 -3.83 23.48 -3.41
C MET A 314 -3.39 24.82 -2.82
N LEU A 315 -2.20 25.30 -3.13
CA LEU A 315 -1.67 26.56 -2.62
C LEU A 315 -2.40 27.78 -3.16
N ASP A 316 -2.87 27.76 -4.42
CA ASP A 316 -3.66 28.87 -4.99
C ASP A 316 -5.01 29.00 -4.30
N ASP A 317 -5.68 27.89 -4.04
CA ASP A 317 -6.96 27.88 -3.34
C ASP A 317 -6.79 28.25 -1.85
N LEU A 318 -5.74 27.74 -1.15
CA LEU A 318 -5.40 28.16 0.21
C LEU A 318 -5.02 29.65 0.30
N LYS A 319 -4.44 30.22 -0.76
CA LYS A 319 -4.19 31.66 -0.88
C LYS A 319 -5.50 32.44 -0.97
N SER A 320 -6.48 31.93 -1.71
CA SER A 320 -7.80 32.54 -1.79
C SER A 320 -8.52 32.59 -0.43
N LEU A 321 -8.25 31.61 0.44
CA LEU A 321 -8.67 31.60 1.83
C LEU A 321 -7.79 32.48 2.75
N GLY A 322 -6.69 33.04 2.22
CA GLY A 322 -5.74 33.88 2.97
C GLY A 322 -4.86 33.12 3.97
N LEU A 323 -4.72 31.81 3.83
CA LEU A 323 -3.86 30.95 4.66
C LEU A 323 -2.38 31.02 4.22
N VAL A 324 -2.16 31.27 2.92
CA VAL A 324 -0.88 31.55 2.31
C VAL A 324 -0.96 32.79 1.44
N ARG A 325 0.19 33.32 0.98
CA ARG A 325 0.25 34.55 0.16
C ARG A 325 1.46 34.52 -0.76
N GLY A 326 1.43 35.31 -1.83
CA GLY A 326 2.56 35.47 -2.76
C GLY A 326 2.36 34.74 -4.09
N ASN A 327 3.44 34.46 -4.79
CA ASN A 327 3.43 33.73 -6.05
C ASN A 327 3.34 32.23 -5.80
N VAL A 328 2.47 31.52 -6.52
CA VAL A 328 2.24 30.09 -6.31
C VAL A 328 3.45 29.25 -6.72
N ASP A 329 4.07 29.57 -7.85
CA ASP A 329 5.23 28.81 -8.35
C ASP A 329 6.42 28.90 -7.37
N ASP A 330 6.62 30.09 -6.79
CA ASP A 330 7.65 30.29 -5.75
C ASP A 330 7.32 29.48 -4.49
N MET A 331 6.05 29.46 -4.07
CA MET A 331 5.60 28.66 -2.91
C MET A 331 5.81 27.16 -3.13
N VAL A 332 5.50 26.64 -4.34
CA VAL A 332 5.76 25.25 -4.70
C VAL A 332 7.27 24.97 -4.68
N ALA A 333 8.07 25.86 -5.29
CA ALA A 333 9.51 25.73 -5.33
C ALA A 333 10.15 25.76 -3.94
N GLU A 334 9.62 26.54 -2.99
CA GLU A 334 10.06 26.59 -1.59
C GLU A 334 9.52 25.46 -0.71
N GLY A 335 8.54 24.69 -1.21
CA GLY A 335 7.96 23.52 -0.52
C GLY A 335 6.92 23.89 0.54
N VAL A 336 6.24 25.02 0.38
CA VAL A 336 5.17 25.47 1.30
C VAL A 336 4.05 24.46 1.41
N ALA A 337 3.75 23.73 0.34
CA ALA A 337 2.72 22.68 0.32
C ALA A 337 2.95 21.59 1.37
N GLY A 338 4.21 21.28 1.72
CA GLY A 338 4.55 20.29 2.73
C GLY A 338 4.06 20.63 4.15
N LEU A 339 3.70 21.90 4.42
CA LEU A 339 3.07 22.27 5.69
C LEU A 339 1.64 21.72 5.78
N PHE A 340 0.94 21.61 4.65
CA PHE A 340 -0.46 21.19 4.56
C PHE A 340 -0.60 19.73 4.11
N MET A 341 0.31 19.24 3.27
CA MET A 341 0.37 17.86 2.77
C MET A 341 1.79 17.30 2.95
N PRO A 342 2.14 16.81 4.16
CA PRO A 342 3.50 16.34 4.46
C PRO A 342 3.78 14.91 3.96
N HIS A 343 2.88 14.30 3.23
CA HIS A 343 3.02 13.00 2.57
C HIS A 343 3.03 13.12 1.04
N GLY A 344 3.27 12.01 0.35
CA GLY A 344 3.23 11.93 -1.11
C GLY A 344 1.80 11.87 -1.65
N LEU A 345 1.64 12.10 -2.95
CA LEU A 345 0.34 12.01 -3.63
C LEU A 345 -0.14 10.56 -3.82
N GLY A 346 0.76 9.57 -3.67
CA GLY A 346 0.39 8.18 -3.78
C GLY A 346 1.58 7.21 -3.85
N HIS A 347 1.25 5.94 -3.94
CA HIS A 347 2.18 4.80 -3.96
C HIS A 347 1.69 3.70 -4.91
N ASN A 348 2.52 2.67 -5.15
CA ASN A 348 2.11 1.48 -5.89
C ASN A 348 1.17 0.61 -5.07
N MET A 349 0.19 0.01 -5.75
CA MET A 349 -0.75 -0.97 -5.23
C MET A 349 -0.54 -2.33 -5.87
N GLY A 350 -0.89 -3.40 -5.16
CA GLY A 350 -0.82 -4.76 -5.70
C GLY A 350 -1.19 -5.85 -4.69
N LEU A 351 -0.32 -6.83 -4.54
CA LEU A 351 -0.40 -7.86 -3.50
C LEU A 351 -0.16 -7.27 -2.10
N ASP A 352 0.55 -6.17 -2.01
CA ASP A 352 0.64 -5.36 -0.80
C ASP A 352 0.03 -3.99 -1.07
N VAL A 353 -0.53 -3.35 -0.03
CA VAL A 353 -1.08 -1.99 -0.15
C VAL A 353 0.00 -1.00 -0.58
N HIS A 354 1.19 -1.03 0.04
CA HIS A 354 2.41 -0.41 -0.45
C HIS A 354 3.24 -1.47 -1.18
N ASP A 355 2.92 -1.71 -2.46
CA ASP A 355 3.45 -2.85 -3.18
C ASP A 355 4.97 -2.78 -3.34
N MET A 356 5.67 -3.80 -2.85
CA MET A 356 7.14 -3.96 -2.90
C MET A 356 7.96 -2.91 -2.12
N GLU A 357 7.39 -2.15 -1.17
CA GLU A 357 8.09 -1.09 -0.45
C GLU A 357 9.40 -1.58 0.19
N ASP A 358 9.40 -2.77 0.79
CA ASP A 358 10.59 -3.38 1.40
C ASP A 358 11.74 -3.71 0.42
N TYR A 359 11.49 -3.65 -0.88
CA TYR A 359 12.56 -3.81 -1.90
C TYR A 359 13.36 -2.53 -2.12
N GLY A 360 12.92 -1.46 -1.52
CA GLY A 360 13.49 -0.12 -1.57
C GLY A 360 12.61 0.83 -2.38
N GLU A 361 12.01 1.79 -1.69
CA GLU A 361 11.16 2.81 -2.35
C GLU A 361 11.88 3.51 -3.51
N ASP A 362 13.20 3.77 -3.39
CA ASP A 362 13.99 4.41 -4.43
C ASP A 362 14.08 3.55 -5.71
N LEU A 363 13.90 2.23 -5.58
CA LEU A 363 13.91 1.31 -6.71
C LEU A 363 12.50 1.12 -7.30
N VAL A 364 11.51 1.06 -6.44
CA VAL A 364 10.11 0.81 -6.82
C VAL A 364 9.45 2.07 -7.38
N GLY A 365 9.57 3.18 -6.67
CA GLY A 365 8.86 4.41 -6.96
C GLY A 365 9.65 5.46 -7.76
N TYR A 366 10.92 5.23 -8.04
CA TYR A 366 11.77 6.17 -8.76
C TYR A 366 12.39 5.53 -10.01
N ASP A 367 12.89 6.35 -10.90
CA ASP A 367 13.61 5.94 -12.11
C ASP A 367 14.91 6.75 -12.27
N ALA A 368 15.58 6.60 -13.42
CA ALA A 368 16.85 7.28 -13.66
C ALA A 368 16.74 8.81 -13.65
N ASP A 369 15.57 9.34 -14.03
CA ASP A 369 15.32 10.77 -14.19
C ASP A 369 14.75 11.40 -12.91
N GLN A 370 14.12 10.60 -12.04
CA GLN A 370 13.47 11.07 -10.81
C GLN A 370 14.30 10.66 -9.59
N LYS A 371 14.69 11.65 -8.79
CA LYS A 371 15.44 11.42 -7.54
C LYS A 371 14.63 11.90 -6.35
N ARG A 372 14.76 11.18 -5.22
CA ARG A 372 14.13 11.54 -3.97
C ARG A 372 14.56 12.92 -3.50
N SER A 373 13.59 13.73 -3.11
CA SER A 373 13.80 15.01 -2.43
C SER A 373 14.00 14.81 -0.94
N SER A 374 14.67 15.77 -0.29
CA SER A 374 14.71 15.85 1.19
C SER A 374 13.65 16.80 1.77
N ARG A 375 12.88 17.48 0.92
CA ARG A 375 11.84 18.42 1.37
C ARG A 375 10.64 17.68 1.93
N LEU A 376 10.03 18.25 2.98
CA LEU A 376 8.79 17.74 3.54
C LEU A 376 7.69 17.64 2.45
N GLY A 377 6.88 16.60 2.47
CA GLY A 377 5.96 16.25 1.40
C GLY A 377 6.65 15.44 0.30
N LEU A 378 7.51 16.07 -0.49
CA LEU A 378 8.25 15.40 -1.57
C LEU A 378 9.20 14.29 -1.08
N GLY A 379 9.78 14.42 0.11
CA GLY A 379 10.64 13.38 0.70
C GLY A 379 9.89 12.12 1.08
N SER A 380 8.58 12.23 1.25
CA SER A 380 7.67 11.12 1.57
C SER A 380 6.92 10.60 0.33
N LEU A 381 7.22 11.12 -0.86
CA LEU A 381 6.61 10.64 -2.10
C LEU A 381 7.16 9.24 -2.43
N ARG A 382 6.29 8.23 -2.35
CA ARG A 382 6.64 6.83 -2.62
C ARG A 382 6.60 6.46 -4.10
N MET A 383 5.83 7.20 -4.90
CA MET A 383 5.74 7.05 -6.35
C MET A 383 6.08 8.38 -7.02
N ALA A 384 7.18 8.44 -7.75
CA ALA A 384 7.67 9.65 -8.43
C ALA A 384 8.00 9.40 -9.90
N ARG A 385 8.20 8.14 -10.28
CA ARG A 385 8.65 7.69 -11.60
C ARG A 385 7.67 8.02 -12.71
N ARG A 386 8.12 7.87 -13.97
CA ARG A 386 7.25 7.92 -15.13
C ARG A 386 6.27 6.77 -15.12
N LEU A 387 4.99 7.10 -15.26
CA LEU A 387 3.91 6.14 -15.29
C LEU A 387 3.91 5.35 -16.61
N MET A 388 3.55 4.09 -16.50
CA MET A 388 3.45 3.15 -17.62
C MET A 388 2.07 2.48 -17.60
N PRO A 389 1.51 2.11 -18.76
CA PRO A 389 0.31 1.29 -18.79
C PRO A 389 0.48 0.04 -17.92
N GLY A 390 -0.53 -0.30 -17.15
CA GLY A 390 -0.51 -1.40 -16.19
C GLY A 390 0.04 -1.04 -14.81
N ASN A 391 0.52 0.20 -14.56
CA ASN A 391 0.75 0.64 -13.19
C ASN A 391 -0.59 0.80 -12.48
N VAL A 392 -0.66 0.36 -11.23
CA VAL A 392 -1.75 0.66 -10.30
C VAL A 392 -1.18 1.44 -9.14
N ILE A 393 -1.76 2.60 -8.88
CA ILE A 393 -1.29 3.58 -7.90
C ILE A 393 -2.45 4.16 -7.14
N THR A 394 -2.20 4.71 -5.94
CA THR A 394 -3.16 5.55 -5.23
C THR A 394 -3.09 7.00 -5.73
N ASP A 395 -4.19 7.72 -5.56
CA ASP A 395 -4.34 9.17 -5.75
C ASP A 395 -4.98 9.72 -4.48
N GLU A 396 -4.15 10.23 -3.54
CA GLU A 396 -4.52 10.50 -2.15
C GLU A 396 -4.18 11.92 -1.65
N PRO A 397 -4.58 13.00 -2.33
CA PRO A 397 -4.32 14.33 -1.80
C PRO A 397 -5.03 14.56 -0.48
N GLY A 398 -4.40 15.36 0.39
CA GLY A 398 -4.99 15.75 1.66
C GLY A 398 -4.53 17.13 2.12
N ILE A 399 -5.31 17.76 3.00
CA ILE A 399 -4.97 19.00 3.69
C ILE A 399 -5.15 18.79 5.18
N TYR A 400 -4.09 19.10 5.93
CA TYR A 400 -4.03 18.88 7.36
C TYR A 400 -3.57 20.15 8.07
N PHE A 401 -4.17 20.42 9.22
CA PHE A 401 -3.74 21.48 10.11
C PHE A 401 -3.14 20.84 11.37
N ILE A 402 -1.82 20.65 11.35
CA ILE A 402 -1.07 19.97 12.42
C ILE A 402 -0.47 21.02 13.34
N PRO A 403 -1.03 21.29 14.55
CA PRO A 403 -0.58 22.39 15.42
C PRO A 403 0.91 22.32 15.76
N ALA A 404 1.44 21.11 16.00
CA ALA A 404 2.85 20.91 16.31
C ALA A 404 3.77 21.31 15.14
N LEU A 405 3.41 20.93 13.89
CA LEU A 405 4.18 21.27 12.69
C LEU A 405 4.09 22.76 12.38
N ILE A 406 2.89 23.34 12.46
CA ILE A 406 2.66 24.77 12.26
C ILE A 406 3.46 25.58 13.29
N GLY A 407 3.43 25.15 14.56
CA GLY A 407 4.19 25.78 15.66
C GLY A 407 5.71 25.71 15.45
N SER A 408 6.24 24.57 15.02
CA SER A 408 7.67 24.41 14.70
C SER A 408 8.09 25.35 13.57
N TRP A 409 7.38 25.33 12.44
CA TRP A 409 7.69 26.21 11.30
C TRP A 409 7.59 27.68 11.65
N LYS A 410 6.58 28.08 12.44
CA LYS A 410 6.41 29.44 12.93
C LYS A 410 7.61 29.88 13.77
N ASN A 411 8.03 29.04 14.73
CA ASN A 411 9.14 29.37 15.65
C ASN A 411 10.49 29.44 14.93
N GLU A 412 10.70 28.61 13.92
CA GLU A 412 11.91 28.56 13.09
C GLU A 412 11.88 29.61 11.97
N GLY A 413 10.74 30.26 11.74
CA GLY A 413 10.57 31.26 10.69
C GLY A 413 10.58 30.65 9.28
N ILE A 414 10.26 29.36 9.14
CA ILE A 414 10.21 28.65 7.85
C ILE A 414 9.06 29.24 7.03
N CYS A 415 9.34 29.58 5.77
CA CYS A 415 8.33 30.09 4.82
C CYS A 415 7.50 31.28 5.35
N LYS A 416 8.02 32.09 6.25
CA LYS A 416 7.31 33.21 6.93
C LYS A 416 6.78 34.27 5.97
N GLU A 417 7.41 34.45 4.81
CA GLU A 417 6.94 35.36 3.76
C GLU A 417 5.68 34.82 3.05
N TRP A 418 5.51 33.50 3.01
CA TRP A 418 4.43 32.81 2.29
C TRP A 418 3.26 32.41 3.18
N VAL A 419 3.54 32.00 4.43
CA VAL A 419 2.55 31.42 5.34
C VAL A 419 1.96 32.48 6.26
N ASN A 420 0.64 32.50 6.38
CA ASN A 420 -0.09 33.35 7.33
C ASN A 420 -0.32 32.60 8.64
N TYR A 421 0.75 32.47 9.45
CA TYR A 421 0.73 31.72 10.70
C TYR A 421 -0.36 32.17 11.68
N SER A 422 -0.65 33.48 11.76
CA SER A 422 -1.72 33.97 12.66
C SER A 422 -3.10 33.47 12.25
N LYS A 423 -3.37 33.33 10.95
CA LYS A 423 -4.65 32.80 10.47
C LYS A 423 -4.74 31.28 10.57
N LEU A 424 -3.58 30.58 10.52
CA LEU A 424 -3.56 29.12 10.72
C LEU A 424 -3.94 28.72 12.16
N GLU A 425 -3.79 29.61 13.14
CA GLU A 425 -4.20 29.35 14.52
C GLU A 425 -5.73 29.14 14.63
N ASP A 426 -6.53 29.75 13.73
CA ASP A 426 -7.97 29.54 13.63
C ASP A 426 -8.35 28.14 13.16
N TYR A 427 -7.39 27.36 12.67
CA TYR A 427 -7.57 25.99 12.15
C TYR A 427 -6.98 24.90 13.05
N TYR A 428 -6.49 25.21 14.24
CA TYR A 428 -5.88 24.23 15.14
C TYR A 428 -6.84 23.14 15.64
N ASP A 429 -8.14 23.38 15.56
CA ASP A 429 -9.22 22.44 15.90
C ASP A 429 -9.82 21.71 14.68
N PHE A 430 -9.26 21.97 13.49
CA PHE A 430 -9.84 21.50 12.22
C PHE A 430 -9.60 19.99 11.99
N GLY A 431 -8.42 19.50 12.30
CA GLY A 431 -7.99 18.14 11.93
C GLY A 431 -7.41 18.06 10.52
N GLY A 432 -7.93 17.16 9.72
CA GLY A 432 -7.49 16.95 8.33
C GLY A 432 -8.56 16.37 7.44
N ILE A 433 -8.31 16.45 6.12
CA ILE A 433 -9.13 15.83 5.06
C ILE A 433 -8.18 15.10 4.11
N ARG A 434 -8.48 13.84 3.80
CA ARG A 434 -7.88 13.05 2.71
C ARG A 434 -8.97 12.42 1.87
N LEU A 435 -8.75 12.38 0.56
CA LEU A 435 -9.60 11.71 -0.41
C LEU A 435 -8.71 10.87 -1.31
N GLU A 436 -9.02 9.60 -1.45
CA GLU A 436 -8.13 8.63 -2.09
C GLU A 436 -8.90 7.61 -2.91
N ASP A 437 -8.43 7.35 -4.11
CA ASP A 437 -8.91 6.30 -5.00
C ASP A 437 -7.73 5.48 -5.56
N ASP A 438 -7.97 4.20 -5.83
CA ASP A 438 -7.06 3.33 -6.58
C ASP A 438 -7.21 3.58 -8.09
N VAL A 439 -6.09 3.79 -8.77
CA VAL A 439 -6.05 4.20 -10.18
C VAL A 439 -5.17 3.26 -11.01
N LEU A 440 -5.73 2.72 -12.09
CA LEU A 440 -5.00 2.01 -13.14
C LEU A 440 -4.60 2.98 -14.24
N VAL A 441 -3.31 2.99 -14.59
CA VAL A 441 -2.80 3.67 -15.78
C VAL A 441 -3.11 2.81 -17.01
N THR A 442 -3.85 3.36 -17.97
CA THR A 442 -4.23 2.70 -19.23
C THR A 442 -3.29 3.10 -20.38
N GLU A 443 -3.52 2.58 -21.58
CA GLU A 443 -2.69 2.93 -22.76
C GLU A 443 -2.81 4.41 -23.14
N ASP A 444 -3.93 5.05 -22.84
CA ASP A 444 -4.28 6.42 -23.28
C ASP A 444 -4.66 7.38 -22.16
N GLY A 445 -4.52 6.96 -20.90
CA GLY A 445 -4.86 7.79 -19.73
C GLY A 445 -4.90 6.99 -18.43
N ALA A 446 -6.01 7.12 -17.71
CA ALA A 446 -6.21 6.43 -16.44
C ALA A 446 -7.68 6.05 -16.23
N ARG A 447 -7.93 5.06 -15.38
CA ARG A 447 -9.24 4.77 -14.84
C ARG A 447 -9.17 4.41 -13.36
N ARG A 448 -10.18 4.80 -12.62
CA ARG A 448 -10.34 4.35 -11.22
C ARG A 448 -10.73 2.88 -11.19
N LEU A 449 -10.24 2.15 -10.19
CA LEU A 449 -10.59 0.75 -9.97
C LEU A 449 -11.89 0.63 -9.15
N GLY A 450 -12.56 -0.50 -9.30
CA GLY A 450 -13.87 -0.79 -8.71
C GLY A 450 -15.03 -0.52 -9.66
N SER A 451 -16.11 -1.29 -9.47
CA SER A 451 -17.34 -1.19 -10.28
C SER A 451 -18.15 0.09 -9.98
N GLU A 452 -17.98 0.64 -8.77
CA GLU A 452 -18.62 1.86 -8.29
C GLU A 452 -17.60 2.77 -7.62
N ARG A 453 -17.89 4.08 -7.58
CA ARG A 453 -17.09 5.05 -6.83
C ARG A 453 -17.81 5.45 -5.55
N LEU A 454 -17.09 5.44 -4.43
CA LEU A 454 -17.56 6.01 -3.18
C LEU A 454 -17.93 7.50 -3.37
N PRO A 455 -19.03 7.99 -2.77
CA PRO A 455 -19.35 9.41 -2.80
C PRO A 455 -18.14 10.25 -2.40
N ILE A 456 -17.81 11.25 -3.23
CA ILE A 456 -16.62 12.07 -3.05
C ILE A 456 -16.89 13.57 -3.26
N ALA A 457 -17.77 13.96 -4.19
CA ALA A 457 -18.18 15.36 -4.28
C ALA A 457 -18.94 15.77 -3.01
N PRO A 458 -18.73 16.98 -2.46
CA PRO A 458 -19.33 17.38 -1.18
C PRO A 458 -20.85 17.17 -1.12
N ASP A 459 -21.56 17.51 -2.18
CA ASP A 459 -23.02 17.34 -2.24
C ASP A 459 -23.43 15.86 -2.27
N ASP A 460 -22.68 15.00 -2.96
CA ASP A 460 -22.92 13.55 -3.00
C ASP A 460 -22.66 12.89 -1.64
N VAL A 461 -21.65 13.36 -0.92
CA VAL A 461 -21.34 12.90 0.45
C VAL A 461 -22.49 13.24 1.38
N GLU A 462 -22.97 14.50 1.38
CA GLU A 462 -24.10 14.93 2.21
C GLU A 462 -25.39 14.18 1.83
N ALA A 463 -25.65 13.99 0.54
CA ALA A 463 -26.80 13.22 0.05
C ALA A 463 -26.77 11.77 0.49
N ALA A 464 -25.59 11.11 0.38
CA ALA A 464 -25.40 9.72 0.81
C ALA A 464 -25.59 9.58 2.33
N MET A 465 -25.03 10.49 3.13
CA MET A 465 -25.20 10.49 4.59
C MET A 465 -26.65 10.79 5.00
N ALA A 466 -27.38 11.60 4.23
CA ALA A 466 -28.81 11.83 4.48
C ALA A 466 -29.66 10.59 4.17
N ALA A 467 -29.31 9.84 3.12
CA ALA A 467 -29.99 8.61 2.75
C ALA A 467 -29.73 7.45 3.73
N ASP A 468 -28.63 7.49 4.49
CA ASP A 468 -28.26 6.49 5.49
C ASP A 468 -28.99 6.69 6.85
N LYS A 469 -29.70 7.81 7.06
CA LYS A 469 -30.47 8.13 8.28
C LYS A 469 -31.83 7.45 8.29
#